data_50ec99098c960d4d5fea4df3f55715bc
#
_entry.id   50ec99098c960d4d5fea4df3f55715bc
#
_cell.length_a   1.000
_cell.length_b   1.000
_cell.length_c   1.000
_cell.angle_alpha   90.00
_cell.angle_beta   90.00
_cell.angle_gamma   90.00
#
_symmetry.space_group_name_H-M   'P 1'
#
loop_
_entity.id
_entity.type
_entity.pdbx_description
1 polymer ?
#
loop_
_entity_poly.entity_id
_entity_poly.type
_entity_poly.pdbx_seq_one_letter_code
_entity_poly.pdbx_strand_id
1 'polypeptide(L)'
;MNSVDIKQAQTFLATHLGTAPSEVSLIGAGAWSQCFGFRRGNEDLVIRFGKYVDDFAKDRRAYMYASPELPIPQVLDIGPAFDGYYAISTRVYGVPLESLDEAQWLAIVPAVGSILEAMRTIDLSSCSGFGGWGTDGNAAHHSWSSRLLSARDDTPDQRGHGWRKRLSASPQGEAAFVWGFDLLQDVVDDAVPRCLLHCDLINRNVLVIKNKITGVFDWGCSVYGDHLYDLAWFEFWAPWFPKLNMQTLRSELERRWAEIGYAPENKEMRLVACYLHIGLEHLAYNAYLGDKSGLSATAERMRTIVTGNPT
;
A
#
# COMPACT_ATOMS: atom_id res chain seq x y z
N MET A 1 -12.91 15.41 -3.18
CA MET A 1 -12.28 16.59 -3.83
C MET A 1 -12.76 16.62 -5.27
N ASN A 2 -13.14 17.78 -5.78
CA ASN A 2 -13.43 17.95 -7.20
C ASN A 2 -12.15 17.71 -8.02
N SER A 3 -12.30 17.21 -9.26
CA SER A 3 -11.15 17.01 -10.15
C SER A 3 -10.45 18.36 -10.43
N VAL A 4 -9.15 18.41 -10.21
CA VAL A 4 -8.31 19.56 -10.52
C VAL A 4 -7.84 19.46 -11.96
N ASP A 5 -8.11 20.48 -12.79
CA ASP A 5 -7.61 20.53 -14.14
C ASP A 5 -6.19 21.13 -14.23
N ILE A 6 -5.55 20.99 -15.40
CA ILE A 6 -4.19 21.44 -15.60
C ILE A 6 -4.03 22.96 -15.43
N LYS A 7 -5.07 23.77 -15.80
CA LYS A 7 -5.04 25.22 -15.65
C LYS A 7 -5.14 25.63 -14.18
N GLN A 8 -5.97 24.94 -13.42
CA GLN A 8 -6.09 25.11 -11.98
C GLN A 8 -4.76 24.78 -11.29
N ALA A 9 -4.12 23.65 -11.65
CA ALA A 9 -2.81 23.27 -11.12
C ALA A 9 -1.73 24.32 -11.47
N GLN A 10 -1.69 24.82 -12.71
CA GLN A 10 -0.77 25.87 -13.15
C GLN A 10 -0.97 27.18 -12.36
N THR A 11 -2.23 27.61 -12.21
CA THR A 11 -2.57 28.83 -11.48
C THR A 11 -2.19 28.71 -10.01
N PHE A 12 -2.51 27.58 -9.38
CA PHE A 12 -2.13 27.29 -8.00
C PHE A 12 -0.61 27.36 -7.82
N LEU A 13 0.14 26.64 -8.65
CA LEU A 13 1.59 26.61 -8.60
C LEU A 13 2.21 27.99 -8.80
N ALA A 14 1.74 28.78 -9.78
CA ALA A 14 2.24 30.12 -10.03
C ALA A 14 2.05 31.05 -8.84
N THR A 15 0.87 30.97 -8.19
CA THR A 15 0.56 31.76 -6.99
C THR A 15 1.41 31.30 -5.81
N HIS A 16 1.50 29.99 -5.60
CA HIS A 16 2.20 29.39 -4.46
C HIS A 16 3.72 29.59 -4.52
N LEU A 17 4.31 29.44 -5.72
CA LEU A 17 5.75 29.57 -5.92
C LEU A 17 6.21 31.03 -6.16
N GLY A 18 5.29 31.97 -6.38
CA GLY A 18 5.59 33.35 -6.78
C GLY A 18 6.17 33.47 -8.19
N THR A 19 6.31 32.38 -8.93
CA THR A 19 6.81 32.32 -10.32
C THR A 19 6.05 31.24 -11.09
N ALA A 20 5.82 31.47 -12.39
CA ALA A 20 5.16 30.48 -13.22
C ALA A 20 6.05 29.22 -13.39
N PRO A 21 5.56 28.03 -13.03
CA PRO A 21 6.28 26.79 -13.30
C PRO A 21 6.28 26.48 -14.81
N SER A 22 7.28 25.74 -15.26
CA SER A 22 7.29 25.20 -16.63
C SER A 22 6.89 23.73 -16.65
N GLU A 23 6.52 23.25 -17.85
CA GLU A 23 6.28 21.83 -18.13
C GLU A 23 5.21 21.16 -17.22
N VAL A 24 4.17 21.91 -16.84
CA VAL A 24 3.09 21.32 -16.02
C VAL A 24 2.30 20.33 -16.87
N SER A 25 2.24 19.08 -16.40
CA SER A 25 1.53 17.99 -17.08
C SER A 25 0.88 17.04 -16.07
N LEU A 26 -0.31 16.53 -16.41
CA LEU A 26 -0.94 15.45 -15.62
C LEU A 26 -0.11 14.18 -15.79
N ILE A 27 0.33 13.57 -14.69
CA ILE A 27 1.12 12.35 -14.69
C ILE A 27 0.39 11.15 -14.06
N GLY A 28 -0.67 11.39 -13.31
CA GLY A 28 -1.49 10.34 -12.73
C GLY A 28 -2.74 10.86 -12.06
N ALA A 29 -3.76 10.02 -12.02
CA ALA A 29 -4.98 10.23 -11.25
C ALA A 29 -5.41 8.89 -10.63
N GLY A 30 -5.62 8.87 -9.34
CA GLY A 30 -6.12 7.74 -8.57
C GLY A 30 -7.48 8.05 -7.92
N ALA A 31 -7.97 7.11 -7.11
CA ALA A 31 -9.24 7.28 -6.40
C ALA A 31 -9.21 8.46 -5.40
N TRP A 32 -8.05 8.78 -4.84
CA TRP A 32 -7.90 9.71 -3.73
C TRP A 32 -7.11 10.96 -4.07
N SER A 33 -6.32 10.96 -5.15
CA SER A 33 -5.47 12.08 -5.52
C SER A 33 -5.24 12.20 -7.03
N GLN A 34 -4.83 13.41 -7.46
CA GLN A 34 -4.36 13.71 -8.81
C GLN A 34 -2.95 14.29 -8.75
N CYS A 35 -2.08 13.84 -9.66
CA CYS A 35 -0.66 14.17 -9.67
C CYS A 35 -0.27 14.92 -10.94
N PHE A 36 0.43 16.03 -10.77
CA PHE A 36 0.98 16.82 -11.88
C PHE A 36 2.49 16.94 -11.72
N GLY A 37 3.22 16.60 -12.79
CA GLY A 37 4.64 16.91 -12.90
C GLY A 37 4.85 18.35 -13.30
N PHE A 38 5.88 19.01 -12.77
CA PHE A 38 6.26 20.37 -13.15
C PHE A 38 7.74 20.62 -12.89
N ARG A 39 8.28 21.71 -13.47
CA ARG A 39 9.66 22.14 -13.20
C ARG A 39 9.70 23.50 -12.50
N ARG A 40 10.59 23.59 -11.51
CA ARG A 40 10.97 24.82 -10.82
C ARG A 40 12.48 25.05 -11.04
N GLY A 41 12.83 25.91 -11.99
CA GLY A 41 14.23 26.03 -12.40
C GLY A 41 14.76 24.73 -12.99
N ASN A 42 15.76 24.13 -12.35
CA ASN A 42 16.34 22.85 -12.75
C ASN A 42 15.77 21.64 -11.96
N GLU A 43 14.82 21.87 -11.08
CA GLU A 43 14.23 20.81 -10.25
C GLU A 43 12.98 20.23 -10.93
N ASP A 44 12.96 18.91 -11.09
CA ASP A 44 11.76 18.17 -11.49
C ASP A 44 10.97 17.79 -10.24
N LEU A 45 9.72 18.23 -10.18
CA LEU A 45 8.86 18.09 -9.01
C LEU A 45 7.50 17.49 -9.40
N VAL A 46 6.80 16.99 -8.40
CA VAL A 46 5.41 16.53 -8.49
C VAL A 46 4.58 17.30 -7.48
N ILE A 47 3.42 17.80 -7.89
CA ILE A 47 2.37 18.22 -6.98
C ILE A 47 1.23 17.21 -7.03
N ARG A 48 0.79 16.76 -5.84
CA ARG A 48 -0.41 15.94 -5.68
C ARG A 48 -1.48 16.77 -4.99
N PHE A 49 -2.72 16.65 -5.46
CA PHE A 49 -3.90 17.20 -4.80
C PHE A 49 -4.76 16.05 -4.30
N GLY A 50 -5.17 16.10 -3.03
CA GLY A 50 -5.95 15.04 -2.39
C GLY A 50 -6.81 15.57 -1.26
N LYS A 51 -7.75 14.74 -0.81
CA LYS A 51 -8.72 15.13 0.23
C LYS A 51 -8.13 15.06 1.64
N TYR A 52 -7.17 14.17 1.87
CA TYR A 52 -6.72 13.81 3.20
C TYR A 52 -5.25 14.21 3.41
N VAL A 53 -5.02 15.13 4.36
CA VAL A 53 -3.67 15.62 4.69
C VAL A 53 -2.81 14.51 5.32
N ASP A 54 -3.43 13.58 6.02
CA ASP A 54 -2.72 12.51 6.73
C ASP A 54 -1.95 11.60 5.79
N ASP A 55 -2.46 11.33 4.58
CA ASP A 55 -1.75 10.54 3.57
C ASP A 55 -0.44 11.23 3.16
N PHE A 56 -0.49 12.55 2.93
CA PHE A 56 0.69 13.34 2.59
C PHE A 56 1.67 13.47 3.76
N ALA A 57 1.15 13.58 4.97
CA ALA A 57 1.98 13.62 6.17
C ALA A 57 2.69 12.28 6.42
N LYS A 58 2.03 11.15 6.13
CA LYS A 58 2.66 9.82 6.15
C LYS A 58 3.75 9.71 5.09
N ASP A 59 3.52 10.16 3.85
CA ASP A 59 4.56 10.19 2.82
C ASP A 59 5.78 11.02 3.26
N ARG A 60 5.56 12.19 3.86
CA ARG A 60 6.64 13.02 4.40
C ARG A 60 7.44 12.28 5.47
N ARG A 61 6.74 11.60 6.38
CA ARG A 61 7.39 10.84 7.44
C ARG A 61 8.11 9.61 6.89
N ALA A 62 7.54 8.91 5.93
CA ALA A 62 8.16 7.72 5.33
C ALA A 62 9.55 8.00 4.76
N TYR A 63 9.82 9.24 4.32
CA TYR A 63 11.13 9.63 3.83
C TYR A 63 12.28 9.41 4.85
N MET A 64 11.99 9.39 6.15
CA MET A 64 13.00 9.06 7.16
C MET A 64 13.53 7.62 7.05
N TYR A 65 12.79 6.73 6.41
CA TYR A 65 13.15 5.34 6.13
C TYR A 65 13.85 5.16 4.78
N ALA A 66 14.04 6.24 4.01
CA ALA A 66 14.65 6.16 2.69
C ALA A 66 16.10 5.67 2.76
N SER A 67 16.44 4.76 1.86
CA SER A 67 17.80 4.25 1.66
C SER A 67 18.04 3.98 0.17
N PRO A 68 19.26 3.64 -0.25
CA PRO A 68 19.50 3.19 -1.63
C PRO A 68 18.65 1.98 -2.05
N GLU A 69 18.31 1.09 -1.11
CA GLU A 69 17.48 -0.09 -1.32
C GLU A 69 15.98 0.23 -1.27
N LEU A 70 15.60 1.29 -0.53
CA LEU A 70 14.22 1.76 -0.37
C LEU A 70 14.11 3.23 -0.80
N PRO A 71 14.09 3.51 -2.11
CA PRO A 71 14.07 4.88 -2.63
C PRO A 71 12.70 5.53 -2.46
N ILE A 72 12.56 6.37 -1.44
CA ILE A 72 11.33 7.12 -1.14
C ILE A 72 11.51 8.56 -1.59
N PRO A 73 10.63 9.14 -2.44
CA PRO A 73 10.69 10.55 -2.81
C PRO A 73 10.48 11.46 -1.60
N GLN A 74 11.25 12.55 -1.52
CA GLN A 74 11.10 13.53 -0.46
C GLN A 74 9.87 14.41 -0.66
N VAL A 75 8.99 14.50 0.32
CA VAL A 75 7.90 15.48 0.37
C VAL A 75 8.44 16.80 0.94
N LEU A 76 8.48 17.82 0.10
CA LEU A 76 9.08 19.13 0.37
C LEU A 76 8.09 20.06 1.05
N ASP A 77 6.81 20.02 0.63
CA ASP A 77 5.79 20.94 1.12
C ASP A 77 4.41 20.28 1.16
N ILE A 78 3.59 20.65 2.15
CA ILE A 78 2.20 20.21 2.30
C ILE A 78 1.40 21.40 2.81
N GLY A 79 0.22 21.62 2.24
CA GLY A 79 -0.68 22.67 2.71
C GLY A 79 -2.10 22.53 2.16
N PRO A 80 -3.00 23.45 2.52
CA PRO A 80 -4.37 23.48 2.00
C PRO A 80 -4.39 23.89 0.53
N ALA A 81 -5.26 23.25 -0.26
CA ALA A 81 -5.52 23.60 -1.65
C ALA A 81 -6.96 23.21 -2.02
N PHE A 82 -7.67 24.11 -2.69
CA PHE A 82 -9.06 23.91 -3.12
C PHE A 82 -9.96 23.48 -1.94
N ASP A 83 -10.68 22.35 -2.10
CA ASP A 83 -11.49 21.71 -1.07
C ASP A 83 -10.76 20.57 -0.33
N GLY A 84 -9.43 20.57 -0.36
CA GLY A 84 -8.56 19.56 0.25
C GLY A 84 -7.16 20.11 0.51
N TYR A 85 -6.16 19.33 0.13
CA TYR A 85 -4.75 19.60 0.41
C TYR A 85 -3.88 19.31 -0.82
N TYR A 86 -2.64 19.86 -0.79
CA TYR A 86 -1.60 19.52 -1.74
C TYR A 86 -0.36 18.96 -1.02
N ALA A 87 0.44 18.21 -1.77
CA ALA A 87 1.81 17.88 -1.40
C ALA A 87 2.73 18.08 -2.61
N ILE A 88 3.89 18.73 -2.40
CA ILE A 88 4.95 18.86 -3.40
C ILE A 88 6.09 17.91 -2.99
N SER A 89 6.54 17.09 -3.94
CA SER A 89 7.65 16.13 -3.73
C SER A 89 8.64 16.16 -4.88
N THR A 90 9.83 15.61 -4.63
CA THR A 90 10.80 15.31 -5.68
C THR A 90 10.19 14.33 -6.68
N ARG A 91 10.47 14.54 -7.99
CA ARG A 91 9.96 13.66 -9.04
C ARG A 91 10.88 12.46 -9.23
N VAL A 92 10.28 11.29 -9.29
CA VAL A 92 10.93 10.05 -9.75
C VAL A 92 10.36 9.62 -11.09
N TYR A 93 11.15 8.94 -11.89
CA TYR A 93 10.78 8.48 -13.22
C TYR A 93 10.81 6.95 -13.27
N GLY A 94 10.08 6.38 -14.20
CA GLY A 94 10.02 4.95 -14.44
C GLY A 94 8.66 4.52 -14.98
N VAL A 95 8.51 3.23 -15.16
CA VAL A 95 7.23 2.58 -15.47
C VAL A 95 6.71 1.89 -14.20
N PRO A 96 5.40 1.79 -14.01
CA PRO A 96 4.83 1.05 -12.87
C PRO A 96 5.28 -0.41 -12.87
N LEU A 97 5.57 -0.95 -11.68
CA LEU A 97 6.01 -2.34 -11.49
C LEU A 97 5.06 -3.35 -12.16
N GLU A 98 3.76 -3.15 -12.02
CA GLU A 98 2.73 -4.02 -12.59
C GLU A 98 2.58 -3.93 -14.11
N SER A 99 3.24 -2.97 -14.77
CA SER A 99 3.26 -2.86 -16.22
C SER A 99 4.35 -3.70 -16.89
N LEU A 100 5.22 -4.32 -16.10
CA LEU A 100 6.33 -5.14 -16.59
C LEU A 100 5.82 -6.42 -17.27
N ASP A 101 6.58 -6.89 -18.25
CA ASP A 101 6.40 -8.22 -18.80
C ASP A 101 7.11 -9.29 -17.94
N GLU A 102 6.93 -10.56 -18.29
CA GLU A 102 7.49 -11.69 -17.52
C GLU A 102 9.01 -11.65 -17.41
N ALA A 103 9.72 -11.30 -18.50
CA ALA A 103 11.17 -11.24 -18.50
C ALA A 103 11.69 -10.07 -17.65
N GLN A 104 11.03 -8.92 -17.74
CA GLN A 104 11.31 -7.74 -16.91
C GLN A 104 11.02 -8.02 -15.44
N TRP A 105 9.91 -8.73 -15.15
CA TRP A 105 9.59 -9.16 -13.79
C TRP A 105 10.68 -10.02 -13.19
N LEU A 106 11.09 -11.08 -13.90
CA LEU A 106 12.18 -11.95 -13.43
C LEU A 106 13.47 -11.17 -13.16
N ALA A 107 13.78 -10.17 -13.97
CA ALA A 107 14.97 -9.35 -13.80
C ALA A 107 14.89 -8.37 -12.62
N ILE A 108 13.67 -7.92 -12.21
CA ILE A 108 13.46 -6.96 -11.11
C ILE A 108 13.19 -7.63 -9.76
N VAL A 109 12.79 -8.90 -9.73
CA VAL A 109 12.49 -9.64 -8.49
C VAL A 109 13.55 -9.46 -7.40
N PRO A 110 14.87 -9.53 -7.69
CA PRO A 110 15.88 -9.28 -6.67
C PRO A 110 15.79 -7.87 -6.04
N ALA A 111 15.44 -6.85 -6.83
CA ALA A 111 15.28 -5.49 -6.31
C ALA A 111 13.98 -5.35 -5.47
N VAL A 112 12.89 -6.02 -5.85
CA VAL A 112 11.66 -6.09 -5.04
C VAL A 112 11.96 -6.79 -3.72
N GLY A 113 12.68 -7.93 -3.74
CA GLY A 113 13.15 -8.60 -2.53
C GLY A 113 14.00 -7.70 -1.64
N SER A 114 14.86 -6.84 -2.22
CA SER A 114 15.66 -5.86 -1.46
C SER A 114 14.80 -4.82 -0.75
N ILE A 115 13.71 -4.32 -1.39
CA ILE A 115 12.77 -3.41 -0.75
C ILE A 115 12.09 -4.07 0.45
N LEU A 116 11.57 -5.29 0.29
CA LEU A 116 10.89 -5.99 1.37
C LEU A 116 11.82 -6.27 2.55
N GLU A 117 13.08 -6.63 2.27
CA GLU A 117 14.09 -6.81 3.31
C GLU A 117 14.52 -5.48 3.96
N ALA A 118 14.65 -4.40 3.19
CA ALA A 118 14.92 -3.08 3.75
C ALA A 118 13.82 -2.67 4.74
N MET A 119 12.55 -2.83 4.36
CA MET A 119 11.41 -2.54 5.26
C MET A 119 11.39 -3.45 6.49
N ARG A 120 11.71 -4.75 6.33
CA ARG A 120 11.78 -5.71 7.44
C ARG A 120 12.82 -5.34 8.49
N THR A 121 13.94 -4.76 8.09
CA THR A 121 15.11 -4.49 8.95
C THR A 121 15.19 -3.05 9.47
N ILE A 122 14.22 -2.20 9.15
CA ILE A 122 14.16 -0.84 9.70
C ILE A 122 14.06 -0.87 11.23
N ASP A 123 14.89 -0.06 11.87
CA ASP A 123 14.80 0.15 13.32
C ASP A 123 13.56 0.98 13.68
N LEU A 124 12.59 0.33 14.30
CA LEU A 124 11.35 0.93 14.81
C LEU A 124 11.38 1.15 16.33
N SER A 125 12.55 1.12 16.98
CA SER A 125 12.65 1.27 18.45
C SER A 125 12.10 2.61 18.96
N SER A 126 12.15 3.66 18.14
CA SER A 126 11.59 4.98 18.45
C SER A 126 10.07 5.11 18.22
N CYS A 127 9.43 4.05 17.74
CA CYS A 127 8.02 4.00 17.42
C CYS A 127 7.30 2.95 18.28
N SER A 128 5.98 3.07 18.45
CA SER A 128 5.18 2.11 19.22
C SER A 128 3.96 1.61 18.46
N GLY A 129 3.37 0.51 18.95
CA GLY A 129 2.12 -0.05 18.46
C GLY A 129 2.21 -0.80 17.14
N PHE A 130 1.08 -1.32 16.69
CA PHE A 130 0.86 -2.06 15.45
C PHE A 130 -0.27 -1.41 14.64
N GLY A 131 -0.28 -1.63 13.33
CA GLY A 131 -1.27 -1.05 12.42
C GLY A 131 -0.84 0.30 11.84
N GLY A 132 -1.82 1.06 11.33
CA GLY A 132 -1.58 2.37 10.74
C GLY A 132 -0.93 3.34 11.72
N TRP A 133 0.21 3.90 11.35
CA TRP A 133 0.95 4.87 12.16
C TRP A 133 0.60 6.31 11.75
N GLY A 134 0.61 7.19 12.74
CA GLY A 134 0.35 8.62 12.58
C GLY A 134 1.61 9.45 12.28
N THR A 135 1.43 10.77 12.25
CA THR A 135 2.52 11.73 12.03
C THR A 135 3.57 11.74 13.15
N ASP A 136 3.18 11.30 14.34
CA ASP A 136 4.08 11.07 15.49
C ASP A 136 4.90 9.76 15.35
N GLY A 137 4.51 8.88 14.41
CA GLY A 137 5.14 7.60 14.15
C GLY A 137 4.67 6.48 15.05
N ASN A 138 3.59 6.67 15.81
CA ASN A 138 3.02 5.63 16.64
C ASN A 138 1.76 5.06 16.00
N ALA A 139 1.50 3.77 16.24
CA ALA A 139 0.30 3.07 15.82
C ALA A 139 -0.59 2.76 17.03
N ALA A 140 -1.90 2.61 16.77
CA ALA A 140 -2.90 2.60 17.84
C ALA A 140 -3.09 1.23 18.53
N HIS A 141 -2.78 0.12 17.83
CA HIS A 141 -3.03 -1.21 18.37
C HIS A 141 -1.85 -1.68 19.22
N HIS A 142 -2.15 -2.38 20.32
CA HIS A 142 -1.12 -2.89 21.23
C HIS A 142 -0.47 -4.19 20.74
N SER A 143 -1.11 -4.91 19.80
CA SER A 143 -0.61 -6.16 19.23
C SER A 143 -1.01 -6.30 17.76
N TRP A 144 -0.37 -7.23 17.04
CA TRP A 144 -0.70 -7.53 15.65
C TRP A 144 -2.08 -8.19 15.53
N SER A 145 -2.43 -9.12 16.41
CA SER A 145 -3.76 -9.71 16.43
C SER A 145 -4.85 -8.67 16.65
N SER A 146 -4.64 -7.72 17.56
CA SER A 146 -5.59 -6.60 17.77
C SER A 146 -5.78 -5.77 16.50
N ARG A 147 -4.71 -5.53 15.72
CA ARG A 147 -4.82 -4.85 14.41
C ARG A 147 -5.59 -5.68 13.39
N LEU A 148 -5.26 -6.96 13.25
CA LEU A 148 -5.92 -7.81 12.27
C LEU A 148 -7.42 -7.98 12.58
N LEU A 149 -7.77 -8.19 13.85
CA LEU A 149 -9.15 -8.38 14.28
C LEU A 149 -9.99 -7.08 14.22
N SER A 150 -9.37 -5.91 14.11
CA SER A 150 -10.09 -4.64 13.87
C SER A 150 -10.68 -4.53 12.45
N ALA A 151 -10.39 -5.47 11.54
CA ALA A 151 -11.03 -5.52 10.21
C ALA A 151 -12.57 -5.58 10.26
N ARG A 152 -13.14 -5.98 11.39
CA ARG A 152 -14.60 -5.97 11.61
C ARG A 152 -15.18 -4.62 12.01
N ASP A 153 -14.37 -3.62 12.33
CA ASP A 153 -14.85 -2.35 12.85
C ASP A 153 -15.42 -1.48 11.72
N ASP A 154 -16.55 -0.84 12.01
CA ASP A 154 -17.23 0.09 11.09
C ASP A 154 -17.63 1.32 11.89
N THR A 155 -16.64 2.14 12.24
CA THR A 155 -16.82 3.32 13.10
C THR A 155 -16.97 4.60 12.28
N PRO A 156 -17.70 5.64 12.77
CA PRO A 156 -18.00 6.86 12.02
C PRO A 156 -16.77 7.66 11.57
N ASP A 157 -15.64 7.51 12.23
CA ASP A 157 -14.37 8.16 11.92
C ASP A 157 -13.59 7.46 10.79
N GLN A 158 -13.96 6.23 10.43
CA GLN A 158 -13.33 5.51 9.32
C GLN A 158 -13.78 6.05 7.96
N ARG A 159 -12.85 6.15 6.99
CA ARG A 159 -13.13 6.62 5.62
C ARG A 159 -14.18 5.77 4.90
N GLY A 160 -14.24 4.48 5.21
CA GLY A 160 -15.18 3.51 4.63
C GLY A 160 -16.44 3.28 5.47
N HIS A 161 -16.75 4.14 6.44
CA HIS A 161 -17.89 3.94 7.35
C HIS A 161 -19.20 3.61 6.62
N GLY A 162 -19.97 2.68 7.18
CA GLY A 162 -21.23 2.17 6.62
C GLY A 162 -21.05 0.96 5.69
N TRP A 163 -19.82 0.45 5.56
CA TRP A 163 -19.54 -0.72 4.73
C TRP A 163 -20.27 -1.98 5.21
N ARG A 164 -20.40 -2.19 6.52
CA ARG A 164 -21.03 -3.37 7.11
C ARG A 164 -22.51 -3.49 6.70
N LYS A 165 -23.24 -2.38 6.75
CA LYS A 165 -24.64 -2.34 6.29
C LYS A 165 -24.76 -2.65 4.79
N ARG A 166 -23.78 -2.22 3.99
CA ARG A 166 -23.78 -2.50 2.54
C ARG A 166 -23.36 -3.94 2.27
N LEU A 167 -22.41 -4.49 3.03
CA LEU A 167 -21.98 -5.88 2.92
C LEU A 167 -23.12 -6.85 3.22
N SER A 168 -23.92 -6.58 4.28
CA SER A 168 -25.07 -7.43 4.64
C SER A 168 -26.19 -7.46 3.58
N ALA A 169 -26.18 -6.55 2.61
CA ALA A 169 -27.02 -6.61 1.42
C ALA A 169 -26.51 -7.60 0.36
N SER A 170 -25.32 -8.18 0.54
CA SER A 170 -24.72 -9.21 -0.32
C SER A 170 -24.57 -10.53 0.45
N PRO A 171 -25.49 -11.50 0.35
CA PRO A 171 -25.40 -12.75 1.10
C PRO A 171 -24.08 -13.51 0.89
N GLN A 172 -23.54 -13.50 -0.33
CA GLN A 172 -22.25 -14.12 -0.63
C GLN A 172 -21.09 -13.37 0.04
N GLY A 173 -21.10 -12.03 -0.01
CA GLY A 173 -20.07 -11.20 0.60
C GLY A 173 -20.08 -11.33 2.13
N GLU A 174 -21.26 -11.29 2.74
CA GLU A 174 -21.43 -11.45 4.19
C GLU A 174 -20.99 -12.85 4.66
N ALA A 175 -21.42 -13.90 3.96
CA ALA A 175 -20.99 -15.27 4.28
C ALA A 175 -19.46 -15.45 4.14
N ALA A 176 -18.83 -14.83 3.14
CA ALA A 176 -17.37 -14.86 2.99
C ALA A 176 -16.67 -14.08 4.10
N PHE A 177 -17.23 -12.95 4.52
CA PHE A 177 -16.66 -12.15 5.62
C PHE A 177 -16.74 -12.90 6.95
N VAL A 178 -17.90 -13.46 7.29
CA VAL A 178 -18.07 -14.26 8.53
C VAL A 178 -17.10 -15.43 8.54
N TRP A 179 -17.08 -16.23 7.46
CA TRP A 179 -16.16 -17.37 7.33
C TRP A 179 -14.68 -16.94 7.49
N GLY A 180 -14.27 -15.87 6.80
CA GLY A 180 -12.88 -15.40 6.86
C GLY A 180 -12.51 -14.83 8.22
N PHE A 181 -13.45 -14.13 8.88
CA PHE A 181 -13.21 -13.56 10.20
C PHE A 181 -13.13 -14.63 11.29
N ASP A 182 -13.99 -15.66 11.25
CA ASP A 182 -13.94 -16.78 12.20
C ASP A 182 -12.60 -17.51 12.08
N LEU A 183 -12.14 -17.81 10.87
CA LEU A 183 -10.81 -18.41 10.67
C LEU A 183 -9.67 -17.48 11.12
N LEU A 184 -9.78 -16.18 10.87
CA LEU A 184 -8.75 -15.23 11.30
C LEU A 184 -8.57 -15.26 12.81
N GLN A 185 -9.66 -15.36 13.57
CA GLN A 185 -9.61 -15.46 15.05
C GLN A 185 -8.81 -16.69 15.53
N ASP A 186 -8.83 -17.78 14.76
CA ASP A 186 -8.14 -19.01 15.12
C ASP A 186 -6.64 -19.01 14.76
N VAL A 187 -6.22 -18.15 13.80
CA VAL A 187 -4.85 -18.17 13.25
C VAL A 187 -4.02 -16.94 13.57
N VAL A 188 -4.59 -15.90 14.21
CA VAL A 188 -3.81 -14.72 14.60
C VAL A 188 -2.73 -15.07 15.62
N ASP A 189 -1.56 -14.45 15.48
CA ASP A 189 -0.39 -14.68 16.32
C ASP A 189 0.26 -13.34 16.65
N ASP A 190 0.62 -13.11 17.90
CA ASP A 190 1.33 -11.92 18.36
C ASP A 190 2.85 -12.14 18.49
N ALA A 191 3.32 -13.39 18.31
CA ALA A 191 4.74 -13.71 18.28
C ALA A 191 5.36 -13.36 16.91
N VAL A 192 5.09 -12.15 16.42
CA VAL A 192 5.57 -11.65 15.13
C VAL A 192 6.51 -10.47 15.33
N PRO A 193 7.57 -10.32 14.50
CA PRO A 193 8.40 -9.14 14.52
C PRO A 193 7.59 -7.93 14.05
N ARG A 194 7.79 -6.78 14.70
CA ARG A 194 7.19 -5.52 14.27
C ARG A 194 8.08 -4.86 13.22
N CYS A 195 7.63 -4.88 11.97
CA CYS A 195 8.35 -4.33 10.81
C CYS A 195 7.54 -3.22 10.15
N LEU A 196 8.20 -2.40 9.32
CA LEU A 196 7.53 -1.46 8.43
C LEU A 196 6.93 -2.22 7.25
N LEU A 197 5.68 -1.94 6.91
CA LEU A 197 4.96 -2.50 5.79
C LEU A 197 4.39 -1.38 4.92
N HIS A 198 4.34 -1.60 3.62
CA HIS A 198 3.70 -0.67 2.68
C HIS A 198 2.22 -0.95 2.49
N CYS A 199 1.85 -2.21 2.37
CA CYS A 199 0.48 -2.74 2.18
C CYS A 199 -0.21 -2.33 0.86
N ASP A 200 0.53 -1.76 -0.12
CA ASP A 200 -0.04 -1.36 -1.42
C ASP A 200 1.03 -1.20 -2.52
N LEU A 201 2.00 -2.12 -2.62
CA LEU A 201 3.13 -1.98 -3.54
C LEU A 201 2.77 -2.14 -5.03
N ILE A 202 1.61 -2.71 -5.39
CA ILE A 202 1.25 -3.05 -6.78
C ILE A 202 0.30 -2.02 -7.44
N ASN A 203 -0.11 -0.97 -6.79
CA ASN A 203 -1.05 0.03 -7.32
C ASN A 203 -0.34 1.26 -7.91
N ARG A 204 0.62 1.05 -8.80
CA ARG A 204 1.46 2.10 -9.40
C ARG A 204 2.34 2.83 -8.40
N ASN A 205 2.54 2.24 -7.23
CA ASN A 205 3.28 2.85 -6.13
C ASN A 205 4.77 2.52 -6.16
N VAL A 206 5.21 1.69 -7.12
CA VAL A 206 6.61 1.35 -7.35
C VAL A 206 6.96 1.66 -8.80
N LEU A 207 7.97 2.51 -9.03
CA LEU A 207 8.48 2.82 -10.37
C LEU A 207 9.81 2.13 -10.64
N VAL A 208 9.97 1.70 -11.88
CA VAL A 208 11.10 0.90 -12.35
C VAL A 208 11.72 1.54 -13.60
N ILE A 209 13.06 1.62 -13.63
CA ILE A 209 13.85 1.87 -14.84
C ILE A 209 14.82 0.70 -15.01
N LYS A 210 14.70 -0.02 -16.13
CA LYS A 210 15.46 -1.25 -16.36
C LYS A 210 15.27 -2.23 -15.18
N ASN A 211 16.35 -2.59 -14.49
CA ASN A 211 16.35 -3.53 -13.36
C ASN A 211 16.52 -2.81 -12.00
N LYS A 212 16.11 -1.54 -11.92
CA LYS A 212 16.21 -0.74 -10.68
C LYS A 212 14.87 -0.16 -10.32
N ILE A 213 14.52 -0.24 -9.06
CA ILE A 213 13.41 0.50 -8.48
C ILE A 213 13.90 1.92 -8.23
N THR A 214 13.18 2.90 -8.76
CA THR A 214 13.53 4.31 -8.71
C THR A 214 12.72 5.09 -7.69
N GLY A 215 11.57 4.56 -7.28
CA GLY A 215 10.73 5.19 -6.26
C GLY A 215 9.67 4.25 -5.71
N VAL A 216 9.45 4.36 -4.40
CA VAL A 216 8.34 3.74 -3.66
C VAL A 216 7.60 4.88 -2.96
N PHE A 217 6.32 5.07 -3.27
CA PHE A 217 5.53 6.19 -2.78
C PHE A 217 4.08 5.78 -2.47
N ASP A 218 3.30 6.72 -1.93
CA ASP A 218 1.92 6.49 -1.46
C ASP A 218 1.86 5.58 -0.22
N TRP A 219 2.47 6.05 0.86
CA TRP A 219 2.57 5.37 2.14
C TRP A 219 1.28 5.47 2.99
N GLY A 220 0.20 6.01 2.42
CA GLY A 220 -1.09 6.17 3.10
C GLY A 220 -1.60 4.89 3.77
N CYS A 221 -1.43 3.73 3.11
CA CYS A 221 -1.83 2.41 3.62
C CYS A 221 -0.79 1.75 4.55
N SER A 222 0.39 2.34 4.71
CA SER A 222 1.49 1.75 5.47
C SER A 222 1.14 1.49 6.93
N VAL A 223 1.63 0.37 7.46
CA VAL A 223 1.41 -0.07 8.84
C VAL A 223 2.71 -0.60 9.46
N TYR A 224 2.72 -0.75 10.79
CA TYR A 224 3.68 -1.60 11.49
C TYR A 224 3.05 -2.95 11.78
N GLY A 225 3.73 -4.02 11.40
CA GLY A 225 3.22 -5.37 11.56
C GLY A 225 4.15 -6.46 11.08
N ASP A 226 3.57 -7.60 10.75
CA ASP A 226 4.29 -8.77 10.26
C ASP A 226 4.83 -8.57 8.83
N HIS A 227 6.14 -8.67 8.65
CA HIS A 227 6.80 -8.52 7.34
C HIS A 227 6.28 -9.46 6.24
N LEU A 228 5.64 -10.56 6.60
CA LEU A 228 4.99 -11.48 5.64
C LEU A 228 3.77 -10.84 4.95
N TYR A 229 3.23 -9.74 5.49
CA TYR A 229 2.04 -9.10 4.95
C TYR A 229 2.25 -8.54 3.54
N ASP A 230 3.38 -7.89 3.27
CA ASP A 230 3.66 -7.37 1.92
C ASP A 230 3.92 -8.51 0.90
N LEU A 231 4.52 -9.64 1.31
CA LEU A 231 4.57 -10.83 0.47
C LEU A 231 3.16 -11.38 0.21
N ALA A 232 2.34 -11.51 1.27
CA ALA A 232 0.96 -11.95 1.14
C ALA A 232 0.13 -11.00 0.24
N TRP A 233 0.41 -9.70 0.26
CA TRP A 233 -0.20 -8.72 -0.65
C TRP A 233 0.06 -9.06 -2.11
N PHE A 234 1.33 -9.29 -2.49
CA PHE A 234 1.67 -9.72 -3.84
C PHE A 234 0.98 -11.03 -4.23
N GLU A 235 0.98 -12.01 -3.36
CA GLU A 235 0.39 -13.33 -3.63
C GLU A 235 -1.14 -13.29 -3.70
N PHE A 236 -1.79 -12.49 -2.84
CA PHE A 236 -3.24 -12.33 -2.89
C PHE A 236 -3.70 -11.77 -4.22
N TRP A 237 -3.00 -10.76 -4.74
CA TRP A 237 -3.36 -10.08 -5.98
C TRP A 237 -2.80 -10.74 -7.25
N ALA A 238 -2.03 -11.82 -7.13
CA ALA A 238 -1.41 -12.52 -8.28
C ALA A 238 -2.36 -12.79 -9.47
N PRO A 239 -3.61 -13.23 -9.29
CA PRO A 239 -4.50 -13.49 -10.44
C PRO A 239 -4.81 -12.28 -11.30
N TRP A 240 -4.74 -11.06 -10.75
CA TRP A 240 -4.96 -9.81 -11.50
C TRP A 240 -3.70 -9.34 -12.24
N PHE A 241 -2.54 -9.92 -11.92
CA PHE A 241 -1.25 -9.60 -12.51
C PHE A 241 -0.55 -10.85 -13.05
N PRO A 242 -1.12 -11.57 -14.04
CA PRO A 242 -0.64 -12.89 -14.46
C PRO A 242 0.78 -12.88 -15.05
N LYS A 243 1.29 -11.72 -15.46
CA LYS A 243 2.68 -11.56 -15.93
C LYS A 243 3.70 -11.52 -14.80
N LEU A 244 3.26 -11.22 -13.58
CA LEU A 244 4.10 -11.15 -12.40
C LEU A 244 4.03 -12.50 -11.67
N ASN A 245 4.97 -13.38 -11.96
CA ASN A 245 5.03 -14.68 -11.26
C ASN A 245 5.45 -14.47 -9.80
N MET A 246 4.48 -14.43 -8.87
CA MET A 246 4.73 -14.16 -7.45
C MET A 246 5.48 -15.30 -6.76
N GLN A 247 5.46 -16.54 -7.31
CA GLN A 247 6.27 -17.62 -6.79
C GLN A 247 7.77 -17.32 -6.89
N THR A 248 8.20 -16.59 -7.94
CA THR A 248 9.61 -16.20 -8.08
C THR A 248 10.02 -15.20 -6.99
N LEU A 249 9.11 -14.30 -6.57
CA LEU A 249 9.37 -13.38 -5.46
C LEU A 249 9.46 -14.14 -4.13
N ARG A 250 8.54 -15.07 -3.86
CA ARG A 250 8.60 -15.94 -2.66
C ARG A 250 9.93 -16.68 -2.61
N SER A 251 10.31 -17.33 -3.71
CA SER A 251 11.57 -18.10 -3.79
C SER A 251 12.79 -17.21 -3.56
N GLU A 252 12.80 -15.99 -4.08
CA GLU A 252 13.89 -15.03 -3.85
C GLU A 252 13.99 -14.63 -2.39
N LEU A 253 12.88 -14.35 -1.71
CA LEU A 253 12.88 -14.02 -0.28
C LEU A 253 13.35 -15.21 0.56
N GLU A 254 12.85 -16.42 0.30
CA GLU A 254 13.26 -17.65 0.99
C GLU A 254 14.75 -17.93 0.82
N ARG A 255 15.29 -17.74 -0.40
CA ARG A 255 16.73 -17.83 -0.67
C ARG A 255 17.53 -16.84 0.19
N ARG A 256 17.10 -15.56 0.23
CA ARG A 256 17.76 -14.52 1.04
C ARG A 256 17.72 -14.84 2.53
N TRP A 257 16.57 -15.27 3.02
CA TRP A 257 16.44 -15.67 4.43
C TRP A 257 17.34 -16.84 4.79
N ALA A 258 17.42 -17.85 3.91
CA ALA A 258 18.33 -18.98 4.11
C ALA A 258 19.81 -18.55 4.16
N GLU A 259 20.23 -17.59 3.31
CA GLU A 259 21.61 -17.07 3.29
C GLU A 259 22.01 -16.37 4.59
N ILE A 260 21.08 -15.72 5.28
CA ILE A 260 21.33 -15.05 6.56
C ILE A 260 20.95 -15.91 7.78
N GLY A 261 20.55 -17.16 7.58
CA GLY A 261 20.10 -18.06 8.64
C GLY A 261 18.78 -17.66 9.29
N TYR A 262 17.95 -16.86 8.61
CA TYR A 262 16.63 -16.44 9.09
C TYR A 262 15.56 -17.43 8.59
N ALA A 263 14.69 -17.87 9.50
CA ALA A 263 13.52 -18.66 9.18
C ALA A 263 12.31 -18.09 9.94
N PRO A 264 11.31 -17.51 9.27
CA PRO A 264 10.10 -17.03 9.95
C PRO A 264 9.37 -18.20 10.62
N GLU A 265 9.19 -18.12 11.93
CA GLU A 265 8.39 -19.10 12.66
C GLU A 265 6.94 -19.08 12.20
N ASN A 266 6.27 -20.21 12.16
CA ASN A 266 4.86 -20.36 11.77
C ASN A 266 4.50 -19.71 10.43
N LYS A 267 5.46 -19.62 9.48
CA LYS A 267 5.34 -18.84 8.24
C LYS A 267 4.01 -19.05 7.51
N GLU A 268 3.61 -20.30 7.28
CA GLU A 268 2.40 -20.58 6.49
C GLU A 268 1.12 -20.16 7.23
N MET A 269 1.03 -20.35 8.54
CA MET A 269 -0.11 -19.90 9.34
C MET A 269 -0.19 -18.37 9.37
N ARG A 270 0.94 -17.69 9.52
CA ARG A 270 1.01 -16.22 9.47
C ARG A 270 0.63 -15.66 8.11
N LEU A 271 1.02 -16.32 7.01
CA LEU A 271 0.57 -15.96 5.66
C LEU A 271 -0.94 -16.14 5.50
N VAL A 272 -1.52 -17.22 6.06
CA VAL A 272 -2.98 -17.42 6.07
C VAL A 272 -3.68 -16.27 6.80
N ALA A 273 -3.18 -15.84 7.96
CA ALA A 273 -3.73 -14.69 8.69
C ALA A 273 -3.66 -13.39 7.83
N CYS A 274 -2.55 -13.17 7.12
CA CYS A 274 -2.41 -12.04 6.21
C CYS A 274 -3.39 -12.11 5.04
N TYR A 275 -3.55 -13.26 4.38
CA TYR A 275 -4.51 -13.41 3.27
C TYR A 275 -5.96 -13.19 3.71
N LEU A 276 -6.34 -13.74 4.88
CA LEU A 276 -7.66 -13.52 5.45
C LEU A 276 -7.90 -12.03 5.71
N HIS A 277 -6.95 -11.36 6.36
CA HIS A 277 -7.09 -9.94 6.66
C HIS A 277 -7.19 -9.09 5.38
N ILE A 278 -6.32 -9.32 4.37
CA ILE A 278 -6.38 -8.63 3.07
C ILE A 278 -7.76 -8.84 2.42
N GLY A 279 -8.26 -10.07 2.42
CA GLY A 279 -9.59 -10.39 1.89
C GLY A 279 -10.72 -9.66 2.63
N LEU A 280 -10.69 -9.64 3.96
CA LEU A 280 -11.71 -8.97 4.80
C LEU A 280 -11.72 -7.46 4.59
N GLU A 281 -10.56 -6.79 4.59
CA GLU A 281 -10.44 -5.35 4.31
C GLU A 281 -10.98 -5.01 2.91
N HIS A 282 -10.73 -5.87 1.90
CA HIS A 282 -11.22 -5.63 0.53
C HIS A 282 -12.69 -5.98 0.35
N LEU A 283 -13.25 -6.94 1.09
CA LEU A 283 -14.69 -7.12 1.15
C LEU A 283 -15.38 -5.88 1.73
N ALA A 284 -14.84 -5.31 2.81
CA ALA A 284 -15.34 -4.08 3.41
C ALA A 284 -15.23 -2.89 2.42
N TYR A 285 -14.09 -2.73 1.76
CA TYR A 285 -13.85 -1.65 0.80
C TYR A 285 -14.76 -1.75 -0.44
N ASN A 286 -14.90 -2.95 -1.03
CA ASN A 286 -15.79 -3.16 -2.18
C ASN A 286 -17.26 -2.97 -1.81
N ALA A 287 -17.66 -3.36 -0.58
CA ALA A 287 -19.00 -3.06 -0.07
C ALA A 287 -19.21 -1.54 0.08
N TYR A 288 -18.23 -0.83 0.61
CA TYR A 288 -18.28 0.64 0.71
C TYR A 288 -18.42 1.31 -0.66
N LEU A 289 -17.71 0.85 -1.67
CA LEU A 289 -17.82 1.35 -3.05
C LEU A 289 -19.10 0.91 -3.76
N GLY A 290 -19.78 -0.14 -3.28
CA GLY A 290 -20.90 -0.78 -3.96
C GLY A 290 -20.46 -1.64 -5.16
N ASP A 291 -19.20 -2.06 -5.21
CA ASP A 291 -18.63 -2.90 -6.26
C ASP A 291 -18.98 -4.38 -6.01
N LYS A 292 -20.08 -4.84 -6.64
CA LYS A 292 -20.54 -6.23 -6.53
C LYS A 292 -19.59 -7.23 -7.18
N SER A 293 -18.96 -6.84 -8.27
CA SER A 293 -18.00 -7.70 -8.98
C SER A 293 -16.73 -7.89 -8.17
N GLY A 294 -16.19 -6.80 -7.61
CA GLY A 294 -15.06 -6.83 -6.68
C GLY A 294 -15.35 -7.65 -5.42
N LEU A 295 -16.57 -7.55 -4.86
CA LEU A 295 -16.99 -8.39 -3.72
C LEU A 295 -16.91 -9.88 -4.05
N SER A 296 -17.48 -10.31 -5.18
CA SER A 296 -17.47 -11.73 -5.57
C SER A 296 -16.05 -12.23 -5.83
N ALA A 297 -15.27 -11.48 -6.58
CA ALA A 297 -13.89 -11.84 -6.92
C ALA A 297 -12.99 -11.91 -5.65
N THR A 298 -13.15 -10.97 -4.71
CA THR A 298 -12.41 -10.99 -3.44
C THR A 298 -12.82 -12.18 -2.57
N ALA A 299 -14.11 -12.48 -2.47
CA ALA A 299 -14.61 -13.62 -1.70
C ALA A 299 -14.07 -14.96 -2.24
N GLU A 300 -14.09 -15.13 -3.55
CA GLU A 300 -13.54 -16.31 -4.23
C GLU A 300 -12.01 -16.40 -4.00
N ARG A 301 -11.29 -15.30 -4.21
CA ARG A 301 -9.84 -15.26 -4.03
C ARG A 301 -9.42 -15.60 -2.60
N MET A 302 -10.08 -15.02 -1.61
CA MET A 302 -9.78 -15.28 -0.21
C MET A 302 -9.96 -16.79 0.11
N ARG A 303 -11.04 -17.42 -0.37
CA ARG A 303 -11.24 -18.86 -0.19
C ARG A 303 -10.16 -19.69 -0.89
N THR A 304 -9.93 -19.42 -2.17
CA THR A 304 -8.97 -20.17 -2.99
C THR A 304 -7.55 -20.13 -2.43
N ILE A 305 -7.08 -18.95 -2.01
CA ILE A 305 -5.70 -18.81 -1.52
C ILE A 305 -5.52 -19.46 -0.14
N VAL A 306 -6.54 -19.46 0.70
CA VAL A 306 -6.49 -20.04 2.05
C VAL A 306 -6.67 -21.56 2.03
N THR A 307 -7.56 -22.09 1.18
CA THR A 307 -7.84 -23.54 1.15
C THR A 307 -6.97 -24.30 0.16
N GLY A 308 -6.29 -23.62 -0.76
CA GLY A 308 -5.53 -24.24 -1.83
C GLY A 308 -6.39 -24.90 -2.92
N ASN A 309 -7.70 -24.81 -2.84
CA ASN A 309 -8.65 -25.40 -3.79
C ASN A 309 -9.27 -24.33 -4.68
N PRO A 310 -9.11 -24.40 -6.02
CA PRO A 310 -9.93 -23.60 -6.93
C PRO A 310 -11.39 -24.02 -6.77
N THR A 311 -12.30 -23.04 -6.61
CA THR A 311 -13.76 -23.24 -6.57
C THR A 311 -14.33 -23.53 -7.94
#